data_307cc6011a97808460b7b6f7878738f3
#
_entry.id   307cc6011a97808460b7b6f7878738f3
#
_cell.length_a   1.000
_cell.length_b   1.000
_cell.length_c   1.000
_cell.angle_alpha   90.00
_cell.angle_beta   90.00
_cell.angle_gamma   90.00
#
_symmetry.space_group_name_H-M   'P 1'
#
loop_
_entity.id
_entity.type
_entity.pdbx_description
1 polymer ?
#
loop_
_entity_poly.entity_id
_entity_poly.type
_entity_poly.pdbx_seq_one_letter_code
_entity_poly.pdbx_strand_id
1 'polypeptide(L)'
;RLEENDAYKNDARVYYRYSIEATATNVAGETQSSTDVIAAGYRSLILQTELADKTCKDKPFHTVFKVQNLNGQPVEVTGTFNLYKAQDADFKKLDEKPVATGTFTSNEEMTIHWGNLPSGPYVLKATVKDTQGKEVTADANTILFSSKDQRPPIETTVWFYEANTEFDAAHPAVFCFGTSKKDA
;
A
#
# COMPACT_ATOMS: atom_id res chain seq x y z
N ARG A 1 -22.63 -24.19 9.52
CA ARG A 1 -21.87 -23.11 10.15
C ARG A 1 -20.41 -23.31 9.81
N LEU A 2 -19.73 -22.29 9.28
CA LEU A 2 -18.30 -22.36 9.01
C LEU A 2 -17.55 -22.23 10.34
N GLU A 3 -16.51 -23.04 10.52
CA GLU A 3 -15.69 -23.03 11.73
C GLU A 3 -14.60 -21.95 11.58
N GLU A 4 -14.44 -21.16 12.62
CA GLU A 4 -13.38 -20.15 12.73
C GLU A 4 -12.22 -20.72 13.57
N ASN A 5 -10.99 -20.34 13.24
CA ASN A 5 -9.85 -20.69 14.08
C ASN A 5 -9.78 -19.71 15.26
N ASP A 6 -9.95 -20.20 16.47
CA ASP A 6 -9.97 -19.40 17.70
C ASP A 6 -8.71 -18.56 17.91
N ALA A 7 -7.56 -18.99 17.38
CA ALA A 7 -6.31 -18.25 17.46
C ALA A 7 -6.35 -16.88 16.77
N TYR A 8 -7.25 -16.69 15.80
CA TYR A 8 -7.36 -15.47 14.98
C TYR A 8 -8.71 -14.76 15.11
N LYS A 9 -9.58 -15.22 15.99
CA LYS A 9 -10.97 -14.74 16.13
C LYS A 9 -11.10 -13.21 16.34
N ASN A 10 -10.08 -12.59 16.94
CA ASN A 10 -10.07 -11.16 17.23
C ASN A 10 -9.14 -10.35 16.29
N ASP A 11 -8.52 -10.98 15.31
CA ASP A 11 -7.69 -10.25 14.33
C ASP A 11 -8.53 -9.87 13.11
N ALA A 12 -8.92 -8.62 13.06
CA ALA A 12 -9.73 -8.07 11.97
C ALA A 12 -9.02 -8.07 10.59
N ARG A 13 -7.72 -8.39 10.54
CA ARG A 13 -6.95 -8.49 9.29
C ARG A 13 -7.04 -9.89 8.68
N VAL A 14 -7.44 -10.88 9.46
CA VAL A 14 -7.53 -12.28 9.03
C VAL A 14 -8.87 -12.52 8.33
N TYR A 15 -8.81 -13.24 7.24
CA TYR A 15 -9.97 -13.80 6.57
C TYR A 15 -9.73 -15.29 6.26
N TYR A 16 -10.82 -16.04 6.15
CA TYR A 16 -10.81 -17.48 5.91
C TYR A 16 -11.22 -17.75 4.46
N ARG A 17 -10.58 -18.71 3.84
CA ARG A 17 -10.98 -19.23 2.52
C ARG A 17 -11.51 -20.64 2.73
N TYR A 18 -12.73 -20.86 2.24
CA TYR A 18 -13.41 -22.15 2.33
C TYR A 18 -13.56 -22.71 0.91
N SER A 19 -13.05 -23.93 0.72
CA SER A 19 -13.27 -24.70 -0.50
C SER A 19 -14.56 -25.52 -0.32
N ILE A 20 -15.49 -25.35 -1.24
CA ILE A 20 -16.77 -26.07 -1.26
C ILE A 20 -16.72 -26.99 -2.46
N GLU A 21 -16.71 -28.29 -2.22
CA GLU A 21 -16.83 -29.31 -3.25
C GLU A 21 -18.27 -29.87 -3.28
N ALA A 22 -18.89 -29.79 -4.45
CA ALA A 22 -20.20 -30.39 -4.70
C ALA A 22 -20.04 -31.54 -5.70
N THR A 23 -20.50 -32.71 -5.29
CA THR A 23 -20.48 -33.93 -6.12
C THR A 23 -21.89 -34.40 -6.39
N ALA A 24 -22.21 -34.63 -7.66
CA ALA A 24 -23.49 -35.19 -8.07
C ALA A 24 -23.26 -36.50 -8.84
N THR A 25 -23.98 -37.57 -8.45
CA THR A 25 -23.93 -38.84 -9.11
C THR A 25 -25.34 -39.16 -9.69
N ASN A 26 -25.40 -39.48 -10.98
CA ASN A 26 -26.64 -39.86 -11.64
C ASN A 26 -26.99 -41.34 -11.36
N VAL A 27 -28.19 -41.77 -11.80
CA VAL A 27 -28.67 -43.15 -11.64
C VAL A 27 -27.85 -44.21 -12.41
N ALA A 28 -27.04 -43.78 -13.37
CA ALA A 28 -26.14 -44.64 -14.13
C ALA A 28 -24.75 -44.78 -13.45
N GLY A 29 -24.52 -44.09 -12.30
CA GLY A 29 -23.28 -44.13 -11.57
C GLY A 29 -22.22 -43.11 -12.05
N GLU A 30 -22.56 -42.22 -13.00
CA GLU A 30 -21.64 -41.17 -13.46
C GLU A 30 -21.62 -40.04 -12.43
N THR A 31 -20.41 -39.66 -12.06
CA THR A 31 -20.16 -38.63 -11.04
C THR A 31 -19.55 -37.39 -11.66
N GLN A 32 -20.10 -36.23 -11.35
CA GLN A 32 -19.50 -34.93 -11.67
C GLN A 32 -19.23 -34.16 -10.37
N SER A 33 -18.08 -33.54 -10.29
CA SER A 33 -17.68 -32.66 -9.17
C SER A 33 -17.45 -31.25 -9.65
N SER A 34 -17.83 -30.27 -8.82
CA SER A 34 -17.48 -28.86 -8.98
C SER A 34 -16.96 -28.35 -7.66
N THR A 35 -15.87 -27.55 -7.74
CA THR A 35 -15.28 -26.91 -6.56
C THR A 35 -15.40 -25.40 -6.71
N ASP A 36 -15.89 -24.75 -5.66
CA ASP A 36 -15.93 -23.29 -5.54
C ASP A 36 -15.21 -22.84 -4.27
N VAL A 37 -14.71 -21.60 -4.26
CA VAL A 37 -14.00 -21.03 -3.13
C VAL A 37 -14.66 -19.72 -2.70
N ILE A 38 -15.07 -19.67 -1.45
CA ILE A 38 -15.59 -18.44 -0.84
C ILE A 38 -14.65 -17.94 0.24
N ALA A 39 -14.51 -16.62 0.33
CA ALA A 39 -13.76 -15.98 1.39
C ALA A 39 -14.71 -15.26 2.35
N ALA A 40 -14.44 -15.38 3.66
CA ALA A 40 -15.21 -14.73 4.70
C ALA A 40 -14.27 -14.16 5.78
N GLY A 41 -14.55 -12.97 6.29
CA GLY A 41 -13.76 -12.32 7.32
C GLY A 41 -14.53 -11.26 8.06
N TYR A 42 -13.87 -10.65 9.06
CA TYR A 42 -14.46 -9.55 9.80
C TYR A 42 -14.68 -8.31 8.93
N ARG A 43 -13.77 -8.06 7.99
CA ARG A 43 -13.84 -6.99 6.97
C ARG A 43 -14.16 -7.61 5.62
N SER A 44 -14.92 -6.92 4.80
CA SER A 44 -15.29 -7.39 3.46
C SER A 44 -14.38 -6.89 2.35
N LEU A 45 -13.48 -5.93 2.68
CA LEU A 45 -12.56 -5.30 1.74
C LEU A 45 -11.09 -5.50 2.15
N ILE A 46 -10.23 -5.50 1.15
CA ILE A 46 -8.78 -5.41 1.26
C ILE A 46 -8.38 -4.09 0.57
N LEU A 47 -7.67 -3.22 1.31
CA LEU A 47 -7.09 -1.99 0.80
C LEU A 47 -5.58 -2.17 0.68
N GLN A 48 -5.02 -1.79 -0.46
CA GLN A 48 -3.60 -1.77 -0.71
C GLN A 48 -3.20 -0.40 -1.26
N THR A 49 -2.09 0.13 -0.79
CA THR A 49 -1.46 1.34 -1.31
C THR A 49 0.03 1.08 -1.49
N GLU A 50 0.57 1.56 -2.58
CA GLU A 50 1.97 1.36 -2.95
C GLU A 50 2.67 2.71 -2.95
N LEU A 51 3.72 2.83 -2.16
CA LEU A 51 4.69 3.90 -2.24
C LEU A 51 6.06 3.29 -2.50
N ALA A 52 6.86 3.93 -3.34
CA ALA A 52 8.26 3.59 -3.43
C ALA A 52 8.96 3.91 -2.09
N ASP A 53 9.93 3.09 -1.68
CA ASP A 53 10.73 3.33 -0.46
C ASP A 53 11.36 4.72 -0.44
N LYS A 54 11.68 5.24 -1.62
CA LYS A 54 12.22 6.59 -1.85
C LYS A 54 11.43 7.27 -2.96
N THR A 55 10.87 8.43 -2.65
CA THR A 55 10.08 9.21 -3.60
C THR A 55 10.71 10.59 -3.82
N CYS A 56 11.06 10.89 -5.07
CA CYS A 56 11.52 12.20 -5.47
C CYS A 56 10.35 13.19 -5.54
N LYS A 57 10.32 14.15 -4.63
CA LYS A 57 9.24 15.15 -4.51
C LYS A 57 9.28 16.26 -5.58
N ASP A 58 10.34 16.32 -6.38
CA ASP A 58 10.49 17.31 -7.46
C ASP A 58 9.57 17.02 -8.65
N LYS A 59 8.98 15.83 -8.69
CA LYS A 59 8.04 15.37 -9.71
C LYS A 59 6.70 15.03 -9.09
N PRO A 60 5.58 15.11 -9.85
CA PRO A 60 4.31 14.54 -9.43
C PRO A 60 4.48 13.05 -9.14
N PHE A 61 3.85 12.59 -8.07
CA PHE A 61 3.81 11.19 -7.72
C PHE A 61 2.45 10.60 -8.14
N HIS A 62 2.51 9.50 -8.90
CA HIS A 62 1.33 8.77 -9.35
C HIS A 62 1.16 7.52 -8.51
N THR A 63 -0.05 7.29 -8.03
CA THR A 63 -0.39 6.11 -7.22
C THR A 63 -1.81 5.65 -7.49
N VAL A 64 -2.07 4.40 -7.15
CA VAL A 64 -3.40 3.79 -7.16
C VAL A 64 -3.67 3.19 -5.79
N PHE A 65 -4.81 3.53 -5.21
CA PHE A 65 -5.32 2.86 -4.02
C PHE A 65 -6.18 1.68 -4.47
N LYS A 66 -5.62 0.48 -4.39
CA LYS A 66 -6.30 -0.73 -4.84
C LYS A 66 -7.24 -1.22 -3.76
N VAL A 67 -8.52 -1.34 -4.09
CA VAL A 67 -9.53 -1.92 -3.19
C VAL A 67 -10.18 -3.10 -3.89
N GLN A 68 -10.23 -4.22 -3.19
CA GLN A 68 -10.85 -5.44 -3.67
C GLN A 68 -11.65 -6.11 -2.54
N ASN A 69 -12.62 -6.92 -2.92
CA ASN A 69 -13.29 -7.81 -1.98
C ASN A 69 -12.37 -8.99 -1.62
N LEU A 70 -12.81 -9.84 -0.69
CA LEU A 70 -12.03 -11.00 -0.23
C LEU A 70 -11.80 -12.06 -1.32
N ASN A 71 -12.56 -12.01 -2.42
CA ASN A 71 -12.41 -12.90 -3.58
C ASN A 71 -11.50 -12.29 -4.67
N GLY A 72 -10.88 -11.12 -4.40
CA GLY A 72 -9.96 -10.48 -5.33
C GLY A 72 -10.61 -9.63 -6.41
N GLN A 73 -11.91 -9.43 -6.37
CA GLN A 73 -12.63 -8.58 -7.34
C GLN A 73 -12.49 -7.11 -6.93
N PRO A 74 -12.15 -6.20 -7.86
CA PRO A 74 -12.05 -4.78 -7.56
C PRO A 74 -13.41 -4.22 -7.12
N VAL A 75 -13.37 -3.34 -6.14
CA VAL A 75 -14.53 -2.66 -5.57
C VAL A 75 -14.32 -1.16 -5.65
N GLU A 76 -15.29 -0.44 -6.21
CA GLU A 76 -15.28 1.01 -6.29
C GLU A 76 -15.81 1.61 -4.98
N VAL A 77 -14.94 2.35 -4.29
CA VAL A 77 -15.27 3.07 -3.05
C VAL A 77 -14.46 4.37 -2.99
N THR A 78 -15.00 5.37 -2.32
CA THR A 78 -14.25 6.56 -1.97
C THR A 78 -13.56 6.35 -0.61
N GLY A 79 -12.30 6.71 -0.55
CA GLY A 79 -11.50 6.66 0.67
C GLY A 79 -10.83 7.99 1.01
N THR A 80 -10.15 8.01 2.13
CA THR A 80 -9.33 9.15 2.58
C THR A 80 -7.91 8.69 2.81
N PHE A 81 -6.95 9.60 2.64
CA PHE A 81 -5.58 9.36 3.05
C PHE A 81 -5.05 10.51 3.89
N ASN A 82 -4.15 10.19 4.80
CA ASN A 82 -3.40 11.12 5.63
C ASN A 82 -1.91 10.81 5.50
N LEU A 83 -1.11 11.83 5.24
CA LEU A 83 0.35 11.72 5.22
C LEU A 83 0.91 12.28 6.51
N TYR A 84 1.65 11.48 7.24
CA TYR A 84 2.32 11.86 8.49
C TYR A 84 3.83 11.92 8.28
N LYS A 85 4.47 12.94 8.84
CA LYS A 85 5.91 12.95 8.94
C LYS A 85 6.34 11.99 10.05
N ALA A 86 7.32 11.13 9.77
CA ALA A 86 7.95 10.31 10.78
C ALA A 86 9.14 11.04 11.40
N GLN A 87 9.38 10.81 12.70
CA GLN A 87 10.48 11.41 13.45
C GLN A 87 11.77 10.59 13.34
N ASP A 88 11.67 9.36 12.84
CA ASP A 88 12.77 8.43 12.67
C ASP A 88 12.67 7.68 11.33
N ALA A 89 13.78 7.11 10.89
CA ALA A 89 13.86 6.33 9.65
C ALA A 89 13.21 4.94 9.75
N ASP A 90 12.84 4.51 10.94
CA ASP A 90 12.14 3.24 11.20
C ASP A 90 10.62 3.40 11.12
N PHE A 91 10.12 4.63 10.89
CA PHE A 91 8.69 4.97 10.77
C PHE A 91 7.83 4.63 11.99
N LYS A 92 8.45 4.45 13.17
CA LYS A 92 7.75 4.05 14.39
C LYS A 92 7.08 5.21 15.11
N LYS A 93 7.66 6.39 14.99
CA LYS A 93 7.21 7.59 15.69
C LYS A 93 6.74 8.63 14.69
N LEU A 94 5.46 8.93 14.70
CA LEU A 94 4.82 9.87 13.79
C LEU A 94 4.50 11.18 14.49
N ASP A 95 4.44 12.26 13.73
CA ASP A 95 3.88 13.51 14.21
C ASP A 95 2.38 13.33 14.52
N GLU A 96 1.86 14.07 15.49
CA GLU A 96 0.45 13.95 15.93
C GLU A 96 -0.54 14.34 14.82
N LYS A 97 -0.15 15.27 13.96
CA LYS A 97 -1.02 15.79 12.90
C LYS A 97 -0.49 15.40 11.53
N PRO A 98 -1.38 15.04 10.60
CA PRO A 98 -0.98 14.83 9.23
C PRO A 98 -0.50 16.13 8.60
N VAL A 99 0.52 16.05 7.75
CA VAL A 99 1.06 17.17 6.97
C VAL A 99 0.31 17.37 5.65
N ALA A 100 -0.39 16.34 5.19
CA ALA A 100 -1.28 16.40 4.04
C ALA A 100 -2.43 15.41 4.21
N THR A 101 -3.59 15.76 3.69
CA THR A 101 -4.80 14.91 3.69
C THR A 101 -5.47 15.00 2.33
N GLY A 102 -6.20 13.96 1.95
CA GLY A 102 -6.95 13.97 0.71
C GLY A 102 -7.97 12.84 0.65
N THR A 103 -8.73 12.83 -0.44
CA THR A 103 -9.67 11.77 -0.79
C THR A 103 -9.19 11.09 -2.06
N PHE A 104 -9.60 9.85 -2.27
CA PHE A 104 -9.33 9.10 -3.49
C PHE A 104 -10.54 8.25 -3.88
N THR A 105 -10.64 7.94 -5.16
CA THR A 105 -11.48 6.86 -5.69
C THR A 105 -10.60 5.63 -5.86
N SER A 106 -11.07 4.49 -5.35
CA SER A 106 -10.31 3.24 -5.44
C SER A 106 -10.13 2.80 -6.90
N ASN A 107 -8.99 2.15 -7.17
CA ASN A 107 -8.64 1.56 -8.46
C ASN A 107 -8.49 2.59 -9.61
N GLU A 108 -8.51 3.88 -9.29
CA GLU A 108 -8.21 4.97 -10.23
C GLU A 108 -6.82 5.55 -9.95
N GLU A 109 -6.15 5.99 -11.01
CA GLU A 109 -4.86 6.68 -10.88
C GLU A 109 -5.07 8.06 -10.26
N MET A 110 -4.26 8.37 -9.28
CA MET A 110 -4.25 9.64 -8.59
C MET A 110 -2.86 10.27 -8.63
N THR A 111 -2.81 11.58 -8.87
CA THR A 111 -1.57 12.36 -8.83
C THR A 111 -1.48 13.13 -7.51
N ILE A 112 -0.36 12.97 -6.81
CA ILE A 112 -0.08 13.68 -5.57
C ILE A 112 1.13 14.59 -5.75
N HIS A 113 1.02 15.84 -5.28
CA HIS A 113 2.09 16.82 -5.33
C HIS A 113 2.66 17.07 -3.93
N TRP A 114 3.85 16.57 -3.69
CA TRP A 114 4.53 16.71 -2.39
C TRP A 114 5.70 17.69 -2.39
N GLY A 115 5.84 18.50 -3.45
CA GLY A 115 6.98 19.41 -3.64
C GLY A 115 7.23 20.39 -2.50
N ASN A 116 6.17 20.80 -1.79
CA ASN A 116 6.24 21.76 -0.69
C ASN A 116 6.60 21.11 0.67
N LEU A 117 6.63 19.78 0.74
CA LEU A 117 6.96 19.09 1.99
C LEU A 117 8.48 19.04 2.20
N PRO A 118 8.97 19.14 3.45
CA PRO A 118 10.38 18.91 3.75
C PRO A 118 10.82 17.51 3.33
N SER A 119 12.07 17.32 2.94
CA SER A 119 12.64 15.98 2.76
C SER A 119 12.71 15.24 4.09
N GLY A 120 12.50 13.93 4.08
CA GLY A 120 12.46 13.10 5.29
C GLY A 120 11.56 11.88 5.17
N PRO A 121 11.43 11.10 6.25
CA PRO A 121 10.57 9.91 6.29
C PRO A 121 9.10 10.30 6.48
N TYR A 122 8.21 9.59 5.79
CA TYR A 122 6.76 9.78 5.85
C TYR A 122 6.01 8.46 5.83
N VAL A 123 4.84 8.45 6.47
CA VAL A 123 3.88 7.35 6.45
C VAL A 123 2.57 7.86 5.88
N LEU A 124 2.12 7.23 4.81
CA LEU A 124 0.79 7.42 4.24
C LEU A 124 -0.15 6.39 4.85
N LYS A 125 -1.24 6.87 5.45
CA LYS A 125 -2.31 6.04 5.99
C LYS A 125 -3.56 6.24 5.17
N ALA A 126 -4.01 5.20 4.48
CA ALA A 126 -5.24 5.20 3.71
C ALA A 126 -6.35 4.49 4.47
N THR A 127 -7.58 4.95 4.32
CA THR A 127 -8.77 4.39 4.98
C THR A 127 -9.95 4.38 4.02
N VAL A 128 -10.64 3.25 3.96
CA VAL A 128 -11.95 3.09 3.32
C VAL A 128 -12.95 2.49 4.30
N LYS A 129 -14.23 2.60 4.03
CA LYS A 129 -15.29 1.92 4.78
C LYS A 129 -15.93 0.86 3.90
N ASP A 130 -16.15 -0.31 4.46
CA ASP A 130 -16.90 -1.36 3.79
C ASP A 130 -18.42 -1.11 3.85
N THR A 131 -19.20 -1.97 3.20
CA THR A 131 -20.67 -1.86 3.16
C THR A 131 -21.35 -1.97 4.53
N GLN A 132 -20.61 -2.46 5.55
CA GLN A 132 -21.08 -2.52 6.94
C GLN A 132 -20.59 -1.33 7.77
N GLY A 133 -19.90 -0.36 7.15
CA GLY A 133 -19.32 0.79 7.83
C GLY A 133 -18.03 0.50 8.60
N LYS A 134 -17.45 -0.69 8.47
CA LYS A 134 -16.18 -1.05 9.11
C LYS A 134 -15.01 -0.40 8.37
N GLU A 135 -14.09 0.16 9.13
CA GLU A 135 -12.90 0.78 8.58
C GLU A 135 -11.84 -0.26 8.19
N VAL A 136 -11.33 -0.09 6.97
CA VAL A 136 -10.21 -0.85 6.41
C VAL A 136 -9.09 0.12 6.14
N THR A 137 -7.92 -0.12 6.72
CA THR A 137 -6.76 0.76 6.64
C THR A 137 -5.59 0.05 5.97
N ALA A 138 -4.77 0.83 5.27
CA ALA A 138 -3.47 0.41 4.76
C ALA A 138 -2.46 1.52 4.99
N ASP A 139 -1.25 1.14 5.39
CA ASP A 139 -0.14 2.04 5.61
C ASP A 139 0.97 1.77 4.58
N ALA A 140 1.60 2.82 4.09
CA ALA A 140 2.78 2.72 3.24
C ALA A 140 3.81 3.78 3.65
N ASN A 141 5.08 3.40 3.61
CA ASN A 141 6.19 4.22 4.06
C ASN A 141 6.99 4.72 2.86
N THR A 142 7.52 5.92 2.95
CA THR A 142 8.45 6.47 1.97
C THR A 142 9.41 7.47 2.59
N ILE A 143 10.55 7.65 1.95
CA ILE A 143 11.48 8.74 2.24
C ILE A 143 11.36 9.75 1.10
N LEU A 144 10.76 10.91 1.37
CA LEU A 144 10.73 12.02 0.41
C LEU A 144 12.09 12.68 0.34
N PHE A 145 12.56 12.94 -0.88
CA PHE A 145 13.80 13.66 -1.13
C PHE A 145 13.67 14.56 -2.37
N SER A 146 14.55 15.56 -2.45
CA SER A 146 14.74 16.36 -3.65
C SER A 146 16.08 16.03 -4.29
N SER A 147 16.17 16.08 -5.60
CA SER A 147 17.46 16.02 -6.32
C SER A 147 18.40 17.18 -5.98
N LYS A 148 17.86 18.24 -5.34
CA LYS A 148 18.59 19.43 -4.87
C LYS A 148 19.05 19.32 -3.42
N ASP A 149 18.68 18.25 -2.70
CA ASP A 149 19.13 18.05 -1.33
C ASP A 149 20.65 17.86 -1.29
N GLN A 150 21.31 18.62 -0.45
CA GLN A 150 22.78 18.56 -0.31
C GLN A 150 23.22 17.34 0.52
N ARG A 151 22.31 16.68 1.20
CA ARG A 151 22.55 15.49 2.04
C ARG A 151 21.34 14.58 1.99
N PRO A 152 21.52 13.28 2.22
CA PRO A 152 20.41 12.36 2.41
C PRO A 152 19.45 12.86 3.48
N PRO A 153 18.11 12.72 3.27
CA PRO A 153 17.10 13.21 4.21
C PRO A 153 16.96 12.37 5.50
N ILE A 154 17.71 11.30 5.59
CA ILE A 154 17.84 10.43 6.77
C ILE A 154 19.31 10.18 7.07
N GLU A 155 19.59 9.74 8.30
CA GLU A 155 20.95 9.32 8.66
C GLU A 155 21.27 7.97 8.01
N THR A 156 22.26 7.97 7.12
CA THR A 156 22.68 6.76 6.38
C THR A 156 24.15 6.83 5.99
N THR A 157 24.81 5.70 5.94
CA THR A 157 26.17 5.59 5.41
C THR A 157 26.18 5.66 3.89
N VAL A 158 25.16 5.08 3.23
CA VAL A 158 25.03 5.06 1.78
C VAL A 158 23.60 5.44 1.41
N TRP A 159 23.46 6.46 0.58
CA TRP A 159 22.24 6.84 -0.08
C TRP A 159 22.41 6.56 -1.56
N PHE A 160 21.49 5.81 -2.15
CA PHE A 160 21.45 5.56 -3.58
C PHE A 160 20.01 5.63 -4.07
N TYR A 161 19.81 6.28 -5.21
CA TYR A 161 18.53 6.35 -5.88
C TYR A 161 18.76 6.36 -7.39
N GLU A 162 18.07 5.51 -8.09
CA GLU A 162 18.01 5.43 -9.54
C GLU A 162 16.78 6.18 -10.04
N ALA A 163 16.99 7.25 -10.79
CA ALA A 163 15.90 8.15 -11.19
C ALA A 163 15.11 7.62 -12.40
N ASN A 164 15.67 6.68 -13.15
CA ASN A 164 15.03 6.00 -14.26
C ASN A 164 15.57 4.56 -14.36
N THR A 165 14.67 3.62 -14.61
CA THR A 165 14.99 2.18 -14.78
C THR A 165 15.21 1.78 -16.23
N GLU A 166 14.80 2.65 -17.15
CA GLU A 166 15.01 2.47 -18.60
C GLU A 166 15.86 3.62 -19.11
N PHE A 167 16.90 3.30 -19.85
CA PHE A 167 17.83 4.29 -20.37
C PHE A 167 18.40 3.86 -21.72
N ASP A 168 18.64 4.84 -22.57
CA ASP A 168 19.25 4.72 -23.89
C ASP A 168 20.18 5.93 -24.17
N ALA A 169 20.65 6.07 -25.41
CA ALA A 169 21.53 7.17 -25.78
C ALA A 169 20.87 8.56 -25.69
N ALA A 170 19.55 8.65 -25.82
CA ALA A 170 18.79 9.90 -25.68
C ALA A 170 18.35 10.15 -24.22
N HIS A 171 18.19 9.10 -23.44
CA HIS A 171 17.75 9.14 -22.05
C HIS A 171 18.78 8.42 -21.17
N PRO A 172 19.89 9.08 -20.82
CA PRO A 172 20.95 8.46 -20.03
C PRO A 172 20.49 8.08 -18.63
N ALA A 173 21.15 7.08 -18.06
CA ALA A 173 20.94 6.69 -16.66
C ALA A 173 21.26 7.85 -15.72
N VAL A 174 20.35 8.11 -14.76
CA VAL A 174 20.50 9.16 -13.75
C VAL A 174 20.47 8.56 -12.36
N PHE A 175 21.56 8.76 -11.64
CA PHE A 175 21.72 8.25 -10.28
C PHE A 175 21.94 9.40 -9.30
N CYS A 176 21.33 9.31 -8.12
CA CYS A 176 21.64 10.14 -6.98
C CYS A 176 22.30 9.27 -5.91
N PHE A 177 23.48 9.65 -5.45
CA PHE A 177 24.17 8.96 -4.37
C PHE A 177 24.76 9.95 -3.37
N GLY A 178 24.96 9.50 -2.13
CA GLY A 178 25.49 10.33 -1.08
C GLY A 178 25.64 9.62 0.25
N THR A 179 26.07 10.35 1.26
CA THR A 179 26.17 9.90 2.63
C THR A 179 25.79 11.02 3.59
N SER A 180 25.23 10.70 4.76
CA SER A 180 25.03 11.66 5.84
C SER A 180 26.22 11.72 6.79
N LYS A 181 27.20 10.81 6.66
CA LYS A 181 28.39 10.80 7.51
C LYS A 181 29.30 11.99 7.16
N LYS A 182 29.89 12.59 8.21
CA LYS A 182 30.95 13.56 8.06
C LYS A 182 32.26 12.81 7.83
N ASP A 183 33.10 13.32 6.97
CA ASP A 183 34.43 12.75 6.68
C ASP A 183 34.40 11.35 6.01
N ALA A 184 33.42 11.11 5.12
CA ALA A 184 33.35 9.90 4.31
C ALA A 184 33.99 10.10 2.92
#